data_d9d116f9ead15b0907814d9f6ceae1e3
#
_entry.id   d9d116f9ead15b0907814d9f6ceae1e3
#
_cell.length_a   1.000
_cell.length_b   1.000
_cell.length_c   1.000
_cell.angle_alpha   90.00
_cell.angle_beta   90.00
_cell.angle_gamma   90.00
#
_symmetry.space_group_name_H-M   'P 1'
#
loop_
_entity.id
_entity.type
_entity.pdbx_description
1 polymer ?
#
loop_
_entity_poly.entity_id
_entity_poly.type
_entity_poly.pdbx_seq_one_letter_code
_entity_poly.pdbx_strand_id
1 'polypeptide(L)'
;MGWTGKLVGALLGFVLTRRPLGVLIGLILGHLYDRYAGGGFEPRADLATVRATFFRAAFTIMGHVAKADGRVSEQDIAAARRIFRQFSLGEADTRVAMSLYTEGKQPGFDADAMLEELAAACRGRAGVLRMFLEIQMRAALMADGLAGSGRDALLRIAAKLGIGAMEFAHLEALLRFQAYAGAQGTAGRRPGAAPGGRSSLDEAYEVLGVGASASDAEVKRAYRRQMSENHPDKLVARGLPESMLEVAKQKTQAIQSAWERIREARGLR
;
A
#
# COMPACT_ATOMS: atom_id res chain seq x y z
N MET A 1 -12.71 -26.81 -0.84
CA MET A 1 -13.91 -26.45 -1.63
C MET A 1 -15.13 -27.00 -0.90
N GLY A 2 -15.90 -26.14 -0.23
CA GLY A 2 -17.07 -26.56 0.55
C GLY A 2 -18.22 -26.96 -0.38
N TRP A 3 -18.58 -28.23 -0.36
CA TRP A 3 -19.76 -28.76 -1.05
C TRP A 3 -20.97 -28.82 -0.12
N THR A 4 -20.75 -28.55 1.16
CA THR A 4 -21.77 -28.69 2.22
C THR A 4 -22.96 -27.77 2.05
N GLY A 5 -22.74 -26.49 1.74
CA GLY A 5 -23.84 -25.56 1.55
C GLY A 5 -24.66 -25.83 0.29
N LYS A 6 -24.01 -26.32 -0.79
CA LYS A 6 -24.72 -26.71 -2.02
C LYS A 6 -25.64 -27.90 -1.78
N LEU A 7 -25.15 -28.91 -1.06
CA LEU A 7 -25.94 -30.12 -0.73
C LEU A 7 -27.09 -29.82 0.22
N VAL A 8 -26.83 -29.03 1.27
CA VAL A 8 -27.85 -28.61 2.24
C VAL A 8 -28.88 -27.68 1.57
N GLY A 9 -28.43 -26.74 0.74
CA GLY A 9 -29.32 -25.87 0.00
C GLY A 9 -30.21 -26.60 -0.98
N ALA A 10 -29.67 -27.56 -1.75
CA ALA A 10 -30.43 -28.41 -2.64
C ALA A 10 -31.49 -29.25 -1.92
N LEU A 11 -31.11 -29.85 -0.81
CA LEU A 11 -32.01 -30.66 0.03
C LEU A 11 -33.15 -29.82 0.62
N LEU A 12 -32.84 -28.67 1.20
CA LEU A 12 -33.83 -27.74 1.74
C LEU A 12 -34.76 -27.20 0.65
N GLY A 13 -34.23 -26.85 -0.51
CA GLY A 13 -35.02 -26.39 -1.64
C GLY A 13 -36.00 -27.44 -2.17
N PHE A 14 -35.58 -28.74 -2.17
CA PHE A 14 -36.44 -29.87 -2.52
C PHE A 14 -37.55 -30.11 -1.49
N VAL A 15 -37.19 -30.11 -0.21
CA VAL A 15 -38.14 -30.36 0.90
C VAL A 15 -39.20 -29.26 0.96
N LEU A 16 -38.84 -28.00 0.75
CA LEU A 16 -39.77 -26.84 0.85
C LEU A 16 -40.74 -26.75 -0.32
N THR A 17 -40.29 -27.09 -1.53
CA THR A 17 -41.11 -26.84 -2.73
C THR A 17 -41.64 -28.09 -3.35
N ARG A 18 -41.07 -29.28 -3.02
CA ARG A 18 -41.36 -30.58 -3.66
C ARG A 18 -41.33 -30.54 -5.19
N ARG A 19 -40.62 -29.57 -5.76
CA ARG A 19 -40.48 -29.38 -7.22
C ARG A 19 -39.00 -29.30 -7.60
N PRO A 20 -38.61 -29.78 -8.78
CA PRO A 20 -37.20 -29.71 -9.23
C PRO A 20 -36.65 -28.29 -9.30
N LEU A 21 -37.53 -27.30 -9.53
CA LEU A 21 -37.15 -25.88 -9.50
C LEU A 21 -36.60 -25.42 -8.12
N GLY A 22 -37.14 -25.98 -7.04
CA GLY A 22 -36.65 -25.67 -5.69
C GLY A 22 -35.26 -26.22 -5.40
N VAL A 23 -34.91 -27.36 -5.99
CA VAL A 23 -33.54 -27.87 -5.91
C VAL A 23 -32.56 -26.92 -6.56
N LEU A 24 -32.92 -26.35 -7.72
CA LEU A 24 -32.08 -25.42 -8.48
C LEU A 24 -31.87 -24.12 -7.72
N ILE A 25 -32.94 -23.56 -7.14
CA ILE A 25 -32.88 -22.35 -6.30
C ILE A 25 -32.07 -22.64 -5.02
N GLY A 26 -32.30 -23.78 -4.37
CA GLY A 26 -31.57 -24.20 -3.19
C GLY A 26 -30.06 -24.43 -3.47
N LEU A 27 -29.73 -24.95 -4.64
CA LEU A 27 -28.34 -25.13 -5.10
C LEU A 27 -27.64 -23.79 -5.33
N ILE A 28 -28.34 -22.82 -5.92
CA ILE A 28 -27.83 -21.46 -6.16
C ILE A 28 -27.64 -20.75 -4.81
N LEU A 29 -28.62 -20.79 -3.93
CA LEU A 29 -28.52 -20.20 -2.59
C LEU A 29 -27.44 -20.88 -1.74
N GLY A 30 -27.32 -22.20 -1.81
CA GLY A 30 -26.27 -22.97 -1.16
C GLY A 30 -24.87 -22.66 -1.74
N HIS A 31 -24.79 -22.43 -3.05
CA HIS A 31 -23.53 -21.98 -3.69
C HIS A 31 -23.16 -20.55 -3.28
N LEU A 32 -24.13 -19.65 -3.22
CA LEU A 32 -23.94 -18.31 -2.70
C LEU A 32 -23.53 -18.37 -1.21
N TYR A 33 -24.17 -19.20 -0.41
CA TYR A 33 -23.80 -19.42 0.98
C TYR A 33 -22.40 -20.00 1.12
N ASP A 34 -22.02 -21.04 0.34
CA ASP A 34 -20.64 -21.59 0.34
C ASP A 34 -19.62 -20.56 -0.12
N ARG A 35 -20.00 -19.65 -1.01
CA ARG A 35 -19.12 -18.55 -1.48
C ARG A 35 -19.02 -17.41 -0.47
N TYR A 36 -20.10 -17.13 0.28
CA TYR A 36 -20.11 -16.11 1.34
C TYR A 36 -19.64 -16.67 2.70
N ALA A 37 -19.98 -17.91 3.03
CA ALA A 37 -19.61 -18.55 4.29
C ALA A 37 -18.37 -19.45 4.18
N GLY A 38 -18.06 -19.95 2.96
CA GLY A 38 -16.85 -20.73 2.69
C GLY A 38 -15.58 -19.89 2.49
N GLY A 39 -15.71 -18.58 2.36
CA GLY A 39 -14.66 -17.66 2.80
C GLY A 39 -14.72 -17.66 4.31
N GLY A 40 -14.03 -18.60 4.98
CA GLY A 40 -14.07 -18.74 6.42
C GLY A 40 -14.14 -17.38 7.09
N PHE A 41 -15.09 -17.23 8.02
CA PHE A 41 -15.13 -16.10 8.93
C PHE A 41 -13.94 -16.27 9.87
N GLU A 42 -12.72 -16.18 9.28
CA GLU A 42 -11.55 -15.96 10.11
C GLU A 42 -11.78 -14.58 10.72
N PRO A 43 -11.86 -14.49 12.05
CA PRO A 43 -12.09 -13.23 12.71
C PRO A 43 -11.03 -12.25 12.18
N ARG A 44 -11.48 -11.14 11.59
CA ARG A 44 -10.57 -10.07 11.19
C ARG A 44 -9.72 -9.74 12.41
N ALA A 45 -8.43 -9.77 12.27
CA ALA A 45 -7.53 -9.35 13.32
C ALA A 45 -8.00 -8.02 13.89
N ASP A 46 -8.01 -7.88 15.20
CA ASP A 46 -8.36 -6.63 15.85
C ASP A 46 -7.38 -5.52 15.44
N LEU A 47 -7.76 -4.27 15.65
CA LEU A 47 -6.93 -3.15 15.23
C LEU A 47 -5.60 -3.06 15.98
N ALA A 48 -5.54 -3.55 17.21
CA ALA A 48 -4.32 -3.57 18.00
C ALA A 48 -3.32 -4.57 17.39
N THR A 49 -3.76 -5.77 17.06
CA THR A 49 -2.96 -6.78 16.37
C THR A 49 -2.48 -6.27 15.00
N VAL A 50 -3.37 -5.66 14.21
CA VAL A 50 -2.97 -5.09 12.90
C VAL A 50 -1.88 -4.04 13.06
N ARG A 51 -2.03 -3.11 14.01
CA ARG A 51 -1.05 -2.04 14.26
C ARG A 51 0.28 -2.61 14.74
N ALA A 52 0.26 -3.58 15.65
CA ALA A 52 1.46 -4.22 16.17
C ALA A 52 2.22 -5.00 15.08
N THR A 53 1.51 -5.82 14.29
CA THR A 53 2.08 -6.59 13.17
C THR A 53 2.61 -5.63 12.09
N PHE A 54 1.86 -4.58 11.77
CA PHE A 54 2.30 -3.57 10.80
C PHE A 54 3.59 -2.88 11.27
N PHE A 55 3.66 -2.46 12.53
CA PHE A 55 4.83 -1.81 13.09
C PHE A 55 6.05 -2.72 13.04
N ARG A 56 5.91 -3.97 13.51
CA ARG A 56 6.97 -4.96 13.45
C ARG A 56 7.44 -5.21 12.03
N ALA A 57 6.53 -5.52 11.10
CA ALA A 57 6.83 -5.75 9.71
C ALA A 57 7.50 -4.54 9.05
N ALA A 58 7.05 -3.31 9.33
CA ALA A 58 7.59 -2.10 8.71
C ALA A 58 9.09 -1.97 8.96
N PHE A 59 9.57 -2.24 10.16
CA PHE A 59 10.98 -2.07 10.50
C PHE A 59 11.84 -3.29 10.20
N THR A 60 11.32 -4.52 10.39
CA THR A 60 12.09 -5.73 10.04
C THR A 60 12.27 -5.85 8.53
N ILE A 61 11.24 -5.63 7.73
CA ILE A 61 11.33 -5.66 6.27
C ILE A 61 12.19 -4.51 5.73
N MET A 62 12.15 -3.33 6.35
CA MET A 62 13.05 -2.22 5.99
C MET A 62 14.52 -2.62 6.19
N GLY A 63 14.85 -3.31 7.28
CA GLY A 63 16.19 -3.85 7.51
C GLY A 63 16.58 -4.92 6.50
N HIS A 64 15.64 -5.79 6.10
CA HIS A 64 15.83 -6.80 5.09
C HIS A 64 16.09 -6.20 3.70
N VAL A 65 15.31 -5.19 3.29
CA VAL A 65 15.49 -4.48 2.01
C VAL A 65 16.81 -3.74 1.97
N ALA A 66 17.21 -3.08 3.07
CA ALA A 66 18.48 -2.38 3.17
C ALA A 66 19.71 -3.30 3.03
N LYS A 67 19.53 -4.61 3.20
CA LYS A 67 20.59 -5.62 3.02
C LYS A 67 20.49 -6.36 1.68
N ALA A 68 19.58 -5.98 0.79
CA ALA A 68 19.33 -6.71 -0.45
C ALA A 68 20.54 -6.79 -1.39
N ASP A 69 21.50 -5.88 -1.28
CA ASP A 69 22.78 -5.86 -1.99
C ASP A 69 23.91 -6.58 -1.23
N GLY A 70 23.61 -7.19 -0.08
CA GLY A 70 24.55 -7.90 0.79
C GLY A 70 25.30 -7.03 1.80
N ARG A 71 25.21 -5.70 1.71
CA ARG A 71 25.84 -4.75 2.63
C ARG A 71 24.89 -3.64 3.02
N VAL A 72 24.85 -3.30 4.29
CA VAL A 72 24.13 -2.10 4.77
C VAL A 72 25.10 -0.93 4.76
N SER A 73 24.80 0.06 3.95
CA SER A 73 25.59 1.29 3.86
C SER A 73 25.23 2.28 5.00
N GLU A 74 26.12 3.24 5.24
CA GLU A 74 25.81 4.38 6.11
C GLU A 74 24.58 5.18 5.61
N GLN A 75 24.36 5.18 4.28
CA GLN A 75 23.20 5.84 3.67
C GLN A 75 21.89 5.14 4.03
N ASP A 76 21.86 3.80 4.07
CA ASP A 76 20.68 3.02 4.50
C ASP A 76 20.32 3.31 5.95
N ILE A 77 21.32 3.38 6.82
CA ILE A 77 21.13 3.72 8.23
C ILE A 77 20.60 5.16 8.37
N ALA A 78 21.17 6.10 7.61
CA ALA A 78 20.72 7.49 7.62
C ALA A 78 19.29 7.63 7.04
N ALA A 79 18.95 6.89 5.99
CA ALA A 79 17.60 6.83 5.41
C ALA A 79 16.59 6.27 6.43
N ALA A 80 16.89 5.14 7.07
CA ALA A 80 16.05 4.57 8.11
C ALA A 80 15.81 5.56 9.26
N ARG A 81 16.86 6.24 9.74
CA ARG A 81 16.73 7.28 10.79
C ARG A 81 15.88 8.47 10.36
N ARG A 82 15.91 8.86 9.07
CA ARG A 82 15.02 9.92 8.53
C ARG A 82 13.57 9.48 8.57
N ILE A 83 13.28 8.25 8.13
CA ILE A 83 11.93 7.66 8.19
C ILE A 83 11.44 7.59 9.65
N PHE A 84 12.27 7.16 10.60
CA PHE A 84 11.88 7.10 12.01
C PHE A 84 11.50 8.48 12.57
N ARG A 85 12.22 9.53 12.18
CA ARG A 85 11.84 10.92 12.55
C ARG A 85 10.52 11.35 11.93
N GLN A 86 10.20 10.92 10.69
CA GLN A 86 8.92 11.23 10.06
C GLN A 86 7.74 10.53 10.77
N PHE A 87 8.00 9.40 11.43
CA PHE A 87 6.96 8.69 12.19
C PHE A 87 6.66 9.29 13.55
N SER A 88 7.34 10.36 13.96
CA SER A 88 7.15 10.99 15.27
C SER A 88 7.19 9.99 16.44
N LEU A 89 8.08 8.99 16.34
CA LEU A 89 8.25 7.96 17.35
C LEU A 89 8.84 8.57 18.62
N GLY A 90 8.30 8.18 19.77
CA GLY A 90 8.92 8.44 21.07
C GLY A 90 10.27 7.69 21.21
N GLU A 91 11.06 8.03 22.22
CA GLU A 91 12.37 7.39 22.41
C GLU A 91 12.28 5.87 22.61
N ALA A 92 11.26 5.39 23.32
CA ALA A 92 11.02 3.97 23.53
C ALA A 92 10.72 3.25 22.20
N ASP A 93 9.80 3.79 21.42
CA ASP A 93 9.40 3.22 20.12
C ASP A 93 10.54 3.29 19.10
N THR A 94 11.36 4.34 19.15
CA THR A 94 12.56 4.44 18.32
C THR A 94 13.56 3.33 18.63
N ARG A 95 13.78 3.00 19.91
CA ARG A 95 14.65 1.89 20.29
C ARG A 95 14.12 0.55 19.79
N VAL A 96 12.80 0.32 19.92
CA VAL A 96 12.15 -0.89 19.41
C VAL A 96 12.28 -0.96 17.89
N ALA A 97 12.01 0.13 17.18
CA ALA A 97 12.15 0.21 15.72
C ALA A 97 13.59 -0.10 15.26
N MET A 98 14.61 0.42 15.94
CA MET A 98 16.02 0.12 15.67
C MET A 98 16.38 -1.34 15.92
N SER A 99 15.83 -1.96 16.96
CA SER A 99 16.00 -3.38 17.25
C SER A 99 15.40 -4.24 16.14
N LEU A 100 14.15 -3.96 15.73
CA LEU A 100 13.46 -4.63 14.64
C LEU A 100 14.19 -4.46 13.29
N TYR A 101 14.66 -3.26 12.99
CA TYR A 101 15.49 -3.00 11.80
C TYR A 101 16.75 -3.85 11.81
N THR A 102 17.38 -4.00 12.97
CA THR A 102 18.58 -4.84 13.14
C THR A 102 18.25 -6.33 13.02
N GLU A 103 17.12 -6.78 13.53
CA GLU A 103 16.58 -8.15 13.36
C GLU A 103 16.39 -8.47 11.87
N GLY A 104 15.76 -7.59 11.11
CA GLY A 104 15.55 -7.77 9.67
C GLY A 104 16.82 -7.92 8.83
N LYS A 105 17.97 -7.45 9.34
CA LYS A 105 19.28 -7.60 8.69
C LYS A 105 19.94 -8.96 8.97
N GLN A 106 19.45 -9.74 9.90
CA GLN A 106 20.08 -11.01 10.25
C GLN A 106 19.98 -12.03 9.10
N PRO A 107 21.00 -12.85 8.87
CA PRO A 107 21.00 -13.83 7.78
C PRO A 107 19.86 -14.86 7.86
N GLY A 108 19.34 -15.12 9.08
CA GLY A 108 18.26 -16.06 9.33
C GLY A 108 16.87 -15.42 9.40
N PHE A 109 16.73 -14.13 9.07
CA PHE A 109 15.42 -13.48 9.08
C PHE A 109 14.54 -13.99 7.95
N ASP A 110 13.37 -14.54 8.29
CA ASP A 110 12.36 -15.03 7.35
C ASP A 110 11.42 -13.89 6.95
N ALA A 111 11.79 -13.20 5.88
CA ALA A 111 10.98 -12.11 5.33
C ALA A 111 9.64 -12.60 4.78
N ASP A 112 9.60 -13.81 4.23
CA ASP A 112 8.39 -14.40 3.65
C ASP A 112 7.35 -14.68 4.75
N ALA A 113 7.76 -15.31 5.86
CA ALA A 113 6.87 -15.53 7.00
C ALA A 113 6.34 -14.21 7.59
N MET A 114 7.18 -13.19 7.70
CA MET A 114 6.76 -11.86 8.18
C MET A 114 5.73 -11.20 7.25
N LEU A 115 5.90 -11.32 5.94
CA LEU A 115 4.97 -10.78 4.96
C LEU A 115 3.64 -11.54 4.94
N GLU A 116 3.66 -12.86 5.15
CA GLU A 116 2.46 -13.69 5.29
C GLU A 116 1.68 -13.32 6.56
N GLU A 117 2.35 -13.11 7.68
CA GLU A 117 1.74 -12.62 8.93
C GLU A 117 1.09 -11.25 8.72
N LEU A 118 1.78 -10.32 8.07
CA LEU A 118 1.24 -8.99 7.73
C LEU A 118 0.03 -9.09 6.81
N ALA A 119 0.11 -9.89 5.75
CA ALA A 119 -0.98 -10.07 4.80
C ALA A 119 -2.22 -10.68 5.47
N ALA A 120 -2.03 -11.64 6.36
CA ALA A 120 -3.10 -12.24 7.16
C ALA A 120 -3.75 -11.21 8.10
N ALA A 121 -2.96 -10.46 8.87
CA ALA A 121 -3.45 -9.42 9.77
C ALA A 121 -4.20 -8.30 9.01
N CYS A 122 -3.72 -7.94 7.83
CA CYS A 122 -4.29 -6.87 6.98
C CYS A 122 -5.33 -7.39 5.98
N ARG A 123 -5.89 -8.60 6.14
CA ARG A 123 -6.89 -9.16 5.23
C ARG A 123 -8.10 -8.24 5.08
N GLY A 124 -8.40 -7.86 3.82
CA GLY A 124 -9.46 -6.89 3.49
C GLY A 124 -9.11 -5.42 3.77
N ARG A 125 -7.84 -5.12 4.05
CA ARG A 125 -7.32 -3.78 4.31
C ARG A 125 -6.24 -3.39 3.29
N ALA A 126 -6.51 -3.55 2.01
CA ALA A 126 -5.55 -3.32 0.92
C ALA A 126 -4.86 -1.93 1.00
N GLY A 127 -5.56 -0.88 1.42
CA GLY A 127 -4.98 0.44 1.61
C GLY A 127 -3.85 0.48 2.64
N VAL A 128 -3.93 -0.37 3.68
CA VAL A 128 -2.86 -0.49 4.70
C VAL A 128 -1.63 -1.20 4.12
N LEU A 129 -1.83 -2.26 3.32
CA LEU A 129 -0.73 -2.96 2.62
C LEU A 129 -0.04 -2.06 1.59
N ARG A 130 -0.80 -1.22 0.86
CA ARG A 130 -0.23 -0.21 -0.04
C ARG A 130 0.63 0.80 0.71
N MET A 131 0.15 1.29 1.85
CA MET A 131 0.90 2.20 2.71
C MET A 131 2.17 1.55 3.24
N PHE A 132 2.11 0.26 3.62
CA PHE A 132 3.28 -0.49 4.01
C PHE A 132 4.34 -0.51 2.91
N LEU A 133 3.95 -0.89 1.68
CA LEU A 133 4.86 -0.91 0.54
C LEU A 133 5.44 0.48 0.24
N GLU A 134 4.61 1.52 0.29
CA GLU A 134 5.06 2.90 0.08
C GLU A 134 6.13 3.34 1.08
N ILE A 135 5.97 2.95 2.35
CA ILE A 135 6.97 3.22 3.40
C ILE A 135 8.30 2.54 3.05
N GLN A 136 8.27 1.28 2.61
CA GLN A 136 9.48 0.56 2.20
C GLN A 136 10.16 1.21 0.98
N MET A 137 9.36 1.55 -0.04
CA MET A 137 9.85 2.22 -1.24
C MET A 137 10.45 3.60 -0.93
N ARG A 138 9.84 4.36 -0.01
CA ARG A 138 10.34 5.66 0.45
C ARG A 138 11.70 5.52 1.14
N ALA A 139 11.87 4.50 1.98
CA ALA A 139 13.14 4.23 2.64
C ALA A 139 14.25 3.91 1.63
N ALA A 140 13.98 3.03 0.66
CA ALA A 140 14.91 2.71 -0.41
C ALA A 140 15.22 3.93 -1.30
N LEU A 141 14.22 4.72 -1.65
CA LEU A 141 14.42 5.95 -2.44
C LEU A 141 15.35 6.95 -1.74
N MET A 142 15.27 7.05 -0.41
CA MET A 142 16.14 7.93 0.39
C MET A 142 17.56 7.39 0.55
N ALA A 143 17.76 6.07 0.39
CA ALA A 143 19.06 5.42 0.51
C ALA A 143 19.85 5.47 -0.80
N ASP A 144 19.38 4.75 -1.80
CA ASP A 144 20.09 4.50 -3.07
C ASP A 144 19.31 4.88 -4.34
N GLY A 145 18.14 5.54 -4.19
CA GLY A 145 17.35 6.02 -5.31
C GLY A 145 16.35 5.02 -5.88
N LEU A 146 16.03 3.97 -5.18
CA LEU A 146 15.08 2.92 -5.59
C LEU A 146 15.55 2.21 -6.88
N ALA A 147 16.76 1.66 -6.86
CA ALA A 147 17.38 0.99 -7.99
C ALA A 147 17.93 -0.40 -7.60
N GLY A 148 18.36 -1.19 -8.61
CA GLY A 148 19.07 -2.45 -8.42
C GLY A 148 18.34 -3.47 -7.53
N SER A 149 19.11 -4.18 -6.71
CA SER A 149 18.64 -5.26 -5.83
C SER A 149 17.58 -4.82 -4.82
N GLY A 150 17.63 -3.58 -4.33
CA GLY A 150 16.61 -3.01 -3.45
C GLY A 150 15.24 -2.90 -4.14
N ARG A 151 15.21 -2.42 -5.39
CA ARG A 151 13.98 -2.37 -6.19
C ARG A 151 13.42 -3.76 -6.48
N ASP A 152 14.30 -4.72 -6.81
CA ASP A 152 13.88 -6.10 -7.07
C ASP A 152 13.32 -6.77 -5.82
N ALA A 153 13.90 -6.52 -4.65
CA ALA A 153 13.35 -6.97 -3.38
C ALA A 153 11.95 -6.39 -3.13
N LEU A 154 11.75 -5.10 -3.38
CA LEU A 154 10.45 -4.44 -3.24
C LEU A 154 9.40 -4.96 -4.22
N LEU A 155 9.77 -5.32 -5.45
CA LEU A 155 8.87 -5.97 -6.40
C LEU A 155 8.41 -7.35 -5.90
N ARG A 156 9.33 -8.15 -5.32
CA ARG A 156 8.97 -9.43 -4.69
C ARG A 156 8.02 -9.23 -3.50
N ILE A 157 8.29 -8.25 -2.65
CA ILE A 157 7.42 -7.89 -1.53
C ILE A 157 6.03 -7.48 -2.04
N ALA A 158 5.95 -6.63 -3.06
CA ALA A 158 4.69 -6.22 -3.68
C ALA A 158 3.88 -7.43 -4.16
N ALA A 159 4.51 -8.35 -4.89
CA ALA A 159 3.88 -9.57 -5.38
C ALA A 159 3.35 -10.44 -4.23
N LYS A 160 4.11 -10.63 -3.15
CA LYS A 160 3.68 -11.37 -1.95
C LYS A 160 2.47 -10.72 -1.27
N LEU A 161 2.39 -9.40 -1.26
CA LEU A 161 1.26 -8.64 -0.70
C LEU A 161 0.07 -8.51 -1.66
N GLY A 162 0.13 -9.13 -2.85
CA GLY A 162 -0.92 -9.06 -3.87
C GLY A 162 -1.02 -7.71 -4.57
N ILE A 163 0.06 -6.91 -4.56
CA ILE A 163 0.14 -5.61 -5.24
C ILE A 163 0.77 -5.84 -6.61
N GLY A 164 0.02 -5.53 -7.66
CA GLY A 164 0.45 -5.76 -9.05
C GLY A 164 1.51 -4.76 -9.52
N ALA A 165 2.22 -5.12 -10.61
CA ALA A 165 3.30 -4.30 -11.16
C ALA A 165 2.83 -2.89 -11.59
N MET A 166 1.62 -2.74 -12.12
CA MET A 166 1.05 -1.43 -12.47
C MET A 166 0.84 -0.55 -11.23
N GLU A 167 0.39 -1.13 -10.13
CA GLU A 167 0.18 -0.43 -8.89
C GLU A 167 1.52 -0.06 -8.23
N PHE A 168 2.52 -0.94 -8.31
CA PHE A 168 3.89 -0.64 -7.91
C PHE A 168 4.46 0.55 -8.67
N ALA A 169 4.33 0.55 -10.01
CA ALA A 169 4.79 1.66 -10.85
C ALA A 169 4.08 2.99 -10.51
N HIS A 170 2.79 2.93 -10.20
CA HIS A 170 2.04 4.10 -9.75
C HIS A 170 2.56 4.66 -8.41
N LEU A 171 2.87 3.80 -7.43
CA LEU A 171 3.47 4.21 -6.16
C LEU A 171 4.86 4.80 -6.37
N GLU A 172 5.65 4.22 -7.26
CA GLU A 172 6.98 4.73 -7.62
C GLU A 172 6.90 6.14 -8.24
N ALA A 173 5.97 6.37 -9.16
CA ALA A 173 5.73 7.68 -9.77
C ALA A 173 5.32 8.73 -8.73
N LEU A 174 4.41 8.36 -7.81
CA LEU A 174 3.98 9.21 -6.71
C LEU A 174 5.15 9.64 -5.80
N LEU A 175 6.03 8.71 -5.43
CA LEU A 175 7.17 8.99 -4.57
C LEU A 175 8.20 9.89 -5.25
N ARG A 176 8.45 9.68 -6.55
CA ARG A 176 9.32 10.56 -7.34
C ARG A 176 8.76 11.97 -7.44
N PHE A 177 7.45 12.09 -7.67
CA PHE A 177 6.77 13.39 -7.69
C PHE A 177 6.90 14.13 -6.36
N GLN A 178 6.72 13.43 -5.23
CA GLN A 178 6.90 14.01 -3.89
C GLN A 178 8.33 14.47 -3.65
N ALA A 179 9.33 13.68 -4.04
CA ALA A 179 10.74 14.04 -3.90
C ALA A 179 11.10 15.29 -4.71
N TYR A 180 10.56 15.40 -5.93
CA TYR A 180 10.76 16.56 -6.80
C TYR A 180 10.08 17.81 -6.25
N ALA A 181 8.83 17.70 -5.78
CA ALA A 181 8.10 18.82 -5.18
C ALA A 181 8.79 19.34 -3.90
N GLY A 182 9.35 18.46 -3.08
CA GLY A 182 10.13 18.82 -1.89
C GLY A 182 11.43 19.54 -2.22
N ALA A 183 12.11 19.15 -3.30
CA ALA A 183 13.34 19.78 -3.76
C ALA A 183 13.12 21.20 -4.31
N GLN A 184 11.98 21.49 -4.92
CA GLN A 184 11.65 22.83 -5.43
C GLN A 184 11.26 23.83 -4.33
N GLY A 185 10.79 23.36 -3.18
CA GLY A 185 10.47 24.23 -2.04
C GLY A 185 11.71 24.82 -1.34
N THR A 186 12.89 24.24 -1.54
CA THR A 186 14.15 24.65 -0.88
C THR A 186 15.15 25.35 -1.82
N ALA A 187 14.97 25.24 -3.13
CA ALA A 187 15.82 25.91 -4.12
C ALA A 187 14.94 26.71 -5.08
N GLY A 188 15.08 28.03 -5.05
CA GLY A 188 14.32 28.95 -5.90
C GLY A 188 14.22 28.48 -7.36
N ARG A 189 12.99 28.50 -7.81
CA ARG A 189 12.45 28.23 -9.14
C ARG A 189 13.47 28.35 -10.29
N ARG A 190 14.02 27.21 -10.72
CA ARG A 190 14.58 27.08 -12.07
C ARG A 190 13.61 26.24 -12.91
N PRO A 191 12.93 26.83 -13.90
CA PRO A 191 12.15 26.06 -14.87
C PRO A 191 13.15 25.36 -15.80
N GLY A 192 13.16 24.03 -15.84
CA GLY A 192 13.73 23.35 -16.97
C GLY A 192 14.77 22.26 -16.78
N ALA A 193 14.75 21.44 -15.76
CA ALA A 193 15.50 20.18 -15.81
C ALA A 193 14.89 19.10 -14.91
N ALA A 194 13.94 18.32 -15.46
CA ALA A 194 13.67 16.99 -14.95
C ALA A 194 14.73 16.03 -15.53
N PRO A 195 15.39 15.17 -14.72
CA PRO A 195 16.19 14.08 -15.27
C PRO A 195 15.23 13.09 -15.93
N GLY A 196 15.12 13.09 -17.26
CA GLY A 196 14.35 12.10 -18.00
C GLY A 196 13.24 12.62 -18.93
N GLY A 197 13.15 13.91 -19.25
CA GLY A 197 12.32 14.41 -20.38
C GLY A 197 10.79 14.33 -20.20
N ARG A 198 10.27 13.97 -19.03
CA ARG A 198 8.82 13.99 -18.74
C ARG A 198 8.43 15.38 -18.22
N SER A 199 7.28 15.87 -18.67
CA SER A 199 6.76 17.14 -18.15
C SER A 199 6.24 16.95 -16.73
N SER A 200 6.30 18.00 -15.92
CA SER A 200 5.71 17.96 -14.55
C SER A 200 4.19 17.72 -14.57
N LEU A 201 3.57 17.90 -15.74
CA LEU A 201 2.16 17.64 -15.98
C LEU A 201 1.92 16.13 -16.24
N ASP A 202 2.80 15.46 -17.00
CA ASP A 202 2.71 14.01 -17.21
C ASP A 202 2.86 13.25 -15.88
N GLU A 203 3.80 13.68 -15.04
CA GLU A 203 3.95 13.15 -13.68
C GLU A 203 2.68 13.34 -12.84
N ALA A 204 2.00 14.48 -12.95
CA ALA A 204 0.76 14.72 -12.24
C ALA A 204 -0.37 13.77 -12.69
N TYR A 205 -0.46 13.44 -13.98
CA TYR A 205 -1.38 12.43 -14.48
C TYR A 205 -1.05 11.03 -13.95
N GLU A 206 0.23 10.68 -13.92
CA GLU A 206 0.69 9.39 -13.34
C GLU A 206 0.32 9.29 -11.86
N VAL A 207 0.46 10.37 -11.08
CA VAL A 207 0.06 10.44 -9.65
C VAL A 207 -1.43 10.19 -9.47
N LEU A 208 -2.29 10.68 -10.37
CA LEU A 208 -3.72 10.39 -10.31
C LEU A 208 -4.08 9.00 -10.89
N GLY A 209 -3.12 8.33 -11.55
CA GLY A 209 -3.34 7.03 -12.18
C GLY A 209 -4.23 7.11 -13.42
N VAL A 210 -4.06 8.17 -14.22
CA VAL A 210 -4.78 8.40 -15.48
C VAL A 210 -3.80 8.84 -16.58
N GLY A 211 -4.16 8.63 -17.84
CA GLY A 211 -3.40 9.13 -18.97
C GLY A 211 -3.64 10.62 -19.22
N ALA A 212 -2.72 11.29 -19.91
CA ALA A 212 -2.88 12.70 -20.32
C ALA A 212 -4.09 12.91 -21.24
N SER A 213 -4.53 11.88 -21.96
CA SER A 213 -5.71 11.88 -22.85
C SER A 213 -7.04 11.62 -22.10
N ALA A 214 -7.01 11.35 -20.78
CA ALA A 214 -8.24 11.12 -20.01
C ALA A 214 -9.14 12.36 -20.03
N SER A 215 -10.45 12.14 -20.08
CA SER A 215 -11.43 13.21 -19.99
C SER A 215 -11.42 13.89 -18.62
N ASP A 216 -11.92 15.12 -18.53
CA ASP A 216 -12.02 15.87 -17.29
C ASP A 216 -12.84 15.14 -16.22
N ALA A 217 -13.87 14.42 -16.64
CA ALA A 217 -14.69 13.62 -15.75
C ALA A 217 -13.91 12.42 -15.16
N GLU A 218 -13.05 11.78 -15.96
CA GLU A 218 -12.18 10.70 -15.51
C GLU A 218 -11.12 11.21 -14.54
N VAL A 219 -10.48 12.33 -14.84
CA VAL A 219 -9.49 12.97 -13.96
C VAL A 219 -10.11 13.34 -12.62
N LYS A 220 -11.30 14.00 -12.61
CA LYS A 220 -12.03 14.34 -11.39
C LYS A 220 -12.43 13.09 -10.58
N ARG A 221 -12.81 12.02 -11.27
CA ARG A 221 -13.17 10.75 -10.62
C ARG A 221 -11.94 10.09 -9.99
N ALA A 222 -10.82 10.07 -10.69
CA ALA A 222 -9.55 9.53 -10.22
C ALA A 222 -9.07 10.29 -8.97
N TYR A 223 -9.06 11.60 -9.00
CA TYR A 223 -8.73 12.45 -7.85
C TYR A 223 -9.59 12.11 -6.62
N ARG A 224 -10.94 12.10 -6.77
CA ARG A 224 -11.83 11.78 -5.65
C ARG A 224 -11.61 10.38 -5.09
N ARG A 225 -11.36 9.40 -5.97
CA ARG A 225 -11.03 8.03 -5.56
C ARG A 225 -9.73 7.99 -4.77
N GLN A 226 -8.66 8.58 -5.29
CA GLN A 226 -7.34 8.61 -4.65
C GLN A 226 -7.40 9.32 -3.29
N MET A 227 -8.05 10.47 -3.20
CA MET A 227 -8.26 11.18 -1.93
C MET A 227 -9.06 10.36 -0.93
N SER A 228 -10.13 9.70 -1.38
CA SER A 228 -10.96 8.85 -0.51
C SER A 228 -10.25 7.60 -0.02
N GLU A 229 -9.43 6.95 -0.86
CA GLU A 229 -8.71 5.71 -0.52
C GLU A 229 -7.53 5.97 0.42
N ASN A 230 -6.87 7.12 0.25
CA ASN A 230 -5.64 7.47 0.97
C ASN A 230 -5.88 8.47 2.12
N HIS A 231 -7.15 8.75 2.48
CA HIS A 231 -7.45 9.66 3.58
C HIS A 231 -6.84 9.15 4.89
N PRO A 232 -6.07 9.99 5.61
CA PRO A 232 -5.38 9.59 6.83
C PRO A 232 -6.31 8.91 7.86
N ASP A 233 -7.47 9.50 8.15
CA ASP A 233 -8.41 8.95 9.13
C ASP A 233 -8.95 7.56 8.73
N LYS A 234 -9.17 7.33 7.43
CA LYS A 234 -9.58 6.01 6.94
C LYS A 234 -8.49 4.95 7.08
N LEU A 235 -7.24 5.34 6.88
CA LEU A 235 -6.11 4.42 7.03
C LEU A 235 -5.89 4.07 8.50
N VAL A 236 -5.97 5.05 9.42
CA VAL A 236 -5.91 4.83 10.88
C VAL A 236 -7.07 3.96 11.35
N ALA A 237 -8.29 4.23 10.89
CA ALA A 237 -9.46 3.40 11.20
C ALA A 237 -9.35 1.97 10.65
N ARG A 238 -8.48 1.73 9.68
CA ARG A 238 -8.18 0.40 9.11
C ARG A 238 -6.93 -0.26 9.69
N GLY A 239 -6.26 0.37 10.66
CA GLY A 239 -5.15 -0.21 11.40
C GLY A 239 -3.76 0.32 11.03
N LEU A 240 -3.66 1.43 10.28
CA LEU A 240 -2.39 2.15 10.16
C LEU A 240 -2.01 2.69 11.55
N PRO A 241 -0.77 2.46 12.03
CA PRO A 241 -0.30 3.07 13.27
C PRO A 241 -0.37 4.60 13.22
N GLU A 242 -0.78 5.23 14.31
CA GLU A 242 -0.89 6.69 14.37
C GLU A 242 0.45 7.40 14.17
N SER A 243 1.53 6.77 14.61
CA SER A 243 2.90 7.25 14.35
C SER A 243 3.24 7.39 12.86
N MET A 244 2.52 6.70 11.98
CA MET A 244 2.74 6.75 10.52
C MET A 244 1.75 7.66 9.78
N LEU A 245 0.92 8.41 10.53
CA LEU A 245 -0.10 9.32 9.99
C LEU A 245 0.51 10.39 9.08
N GLU A 246 1.71 10.85 9.40
CA GLU A 246 2.38 11.91 8.64
C GLU A 246 2.69 11.47 7.18
N VAL A 247 3.03 10.20 6.98
CA VAL A 247 3.25 9.66 5.63
C VAL A 247 1.94 9.67 4.82
N ALA A 248 0.81 9.32 5.45
CA ALA A 248 -0.50 9.38 4.81
C ALA A 248 -0.92 10.81 4.45
N LYS A 249 -0.62 11.79 5.31
CA LYS A 249 -0.85 13.21 5.02
C LYS A 249 -0.02 13.69 3.83
N GLN A 250 1.26 13.37 3.79
CA GLN A 250 2.15 13.73 2.67
C GLN A 250 1.66 13.13 1.36
N LYS A 251 1.13 11.89 1.38
CA LYS A 251 0.53 11.27 0.22
C LYS A 251 -0.69 12.04 -0.29
N THR A 252 -1.61 12.41 0.60
CA THR A 252 -2.81 13.18 0.22
C THR A 252 -2.45 14.58 -0.29
N GLN A 253 -1.44 15.22 0.26
CA GLN A 253 -0.91 16.49 -0.24
C GLN A 253 -0.35 16.36 -1.66
N ALA A 254 0.38 15.29 -1.96
CA ALA A 254 0.91 15.04 -3.30
C ALA A 254 -0.22 14.81 -4.32
N ILE A 255 -1.24 14.04 -3.95
CA ILE A 255 -2.44 13.82 -4.79
C ILE A 255 -3.16 15.16 -5.05
N GLN A 256 -3.30 16.00 -4.03
CA GLN A 256 -3.89 17.32 -4.18
C GLN A 256 -3.06 18.23 -5.08
N SER A 257 -1.74 18.29 -4.89
CA SER A 257 -0.85 19.09 -5.73
C SER A 257 -0.86 18.66 -7.19
N ALA A 258 -0.93 17.34 -7.44
CA ALA A 258 -1.06 16.80 -8.79
C ALA A 258 -2.40 17.22 -9.44
N TRP A 259 -3.50 17.13 -8.69
CA TRP A 259 -4.80 17.60 -9.15
C TRP A 259 -4.80 19.09 -9.48
N GLU A 260 -4.23 19.94 -8.62
CA GLU A 260 -4.15 21.39 -8.83
C GLU A 260 -3.39 21.74 -10.11
N ARG A 261 -2.26 21.07 -10.38
CA ARG A 261 -1.50 21.25 -11.63
C ARG A 261 -2.32 20.89 -12.87
N ILE A 262 -3.02 19.76 -12.84
CA ILE A 262 -3.86 19.35 -13.98
C ILE A 262 -5.02 20.29 -14.15
N ARG A 263 -5.66 20.71 -13.05
CA ARG A 263 -6.77 21.66 -13.05
C ARG A 263 -6.37 22.99 -13.68
N GLU A 264 -5.21 23.53 -13.30
CA GLU A 264 -4.67 24.76 -13.84
C GLU A 264 -4.35 24.61 -15.33
N ALA A 265 -3.64 23.56 -15.74
CA ALA A 265 -3.26 23.32 -17.11
C ALA A 265 -4.45 23.13 -18.07
N ARG A 266 -5.57 22.59 -17.57
CA ARG A 266 -6.80 22.37 -18.35
C ARG A 266 -7.85 23.46 -18.18
N GLY A 267 -7.62 24.48 -17.33
CA GLY A 267 -8.60 25.52 -17.05
C GLY A 267 -9.88 25.01 -16.36
N LEU A 268 -9.78 23.93 -15.59
CA LEU A 268 -10.93 23.31 -14.90
C LEU A 268 -11.34 24.16 -13.68
N ARG A 269 -12.65 24.35 -13.51
CA ARG A 269 -13.25 25.02 -12.35
C ARG A 269 -13.66 24.04 -11.26
#